data_7376389113939dc3d1e1e5e33c0510a6
#
_entry.id   7376389113939dc3d1e1e5e33c0510a6
#
_cell.length_a   1.000
_cell.length_b   1.000
_cell.length_c   1.000
_cell.angle_alpha   90.00
_cell.angle_beta   90.00
_cell.angle_gamma   90.00
#
_symmetry.space_group_name_H-M   'P 1'
#
loop_
_entity.id
_entity.type
_entity.pdbx_description
1 polymer ?
#
loop_
_entity_poly.entity_id
_entity_poly.type
_entity_poly.pdbx_seq_one_letter_code
_entity_poly.pdbx_strand_id
1 'polypeptide(L)'
;MEEKQKISKTSIIAAIIFFAIIIVAVLLCYFRVFNDYRYSESDRKMIGSAIKIIDDFENGTLSAKEASTKMENLTNLAEKQADDKTLSATFSSVEISLSLSDNKIVSQDSKSEWLKNIKEHRESFKKMLKEKK
;
A
#
# COMPACT_ATOMS: atom_id res chain seq x y z
N MET A 1 -9.85 -51.02 30.30
CA MET A 1 -10.49 -50.27 29.22
C MET A 1 -11.19 -48.96 29.69
N GLU A 2 -11.62 -48.93 30.92
CA GLU A 2 -12.13 -47.72 31.52
C GLU A 2 -11.06 -46.63 31.66
N GLU A 3 -9.78 -46.99 31.76
CA GLU A 3 -8.66 -46.03 31.82
C GLU A 3 -8.47 -45.22 30.57
N LYS A 4 -8.83 -45.72 29.37
CA LYS A 4 -8.76 -44.98 28.11
C LYS A 4 -9.88 -43.95 27.95
N GLN A 5 -10.99 -44.14 28.63
CA GLN A 5 -12.13 -43.19 28.64
C GLN A 5 -11.92 -42.07 29.66
N LYS A 6 -11.03 -42.31 30.61
CA LYS A 6 -10.56 -41.32 31.57
C LYS A 6 -9.29 -40.57 31.05
N ILE A 7 -9.21 -40.28 29.74
CA ILE A 7 -8.35 -39.19 29.32
C ILE A 7 -8.84 -38.03 30.15
N SER A 8 -8.12 -37.77 31.22
CA SER A 8 -8.55 -36.89 32.27
C SER A 8 -8.98 -35.56 31.69
N LYS A 9 -9.96 -34.94 32.26
CA LYS A 9 -10.36 -33.54 31.97
C LYS A 9 -9.09 -32.65 31.92
N THR A 10 -8.08 -32.98 32.70
CA THR A 10 -6.78 -32.32 32.72
C THR A 10 -6.03 -32.42 31.39
N SER A 11 -6.06 -33.56 30.71
CA SER A 11 -5.43 -33.73 29.38
C SER A 11 -6.15 -32.94 28.30
N ILE A 12 -7.48 -32.87 28.37
CA ILE A 12 -8.31 -32.09 27.44
C ILE A 12 -8.03 -30.59 27.65
N ILE A 13 -8.00 -30.13 28.89
CA ILE A 13 -7.69 -28.75 29.25
C ILE A 13 -6.29 -28.38 28.80
N ALA A 14 -5.30 -29.24 29.01
CA ALA A 14 -3.92 -29.04 28.55
C ALA A 14 -3.84 -28.91 27.03
N ALA A 15 -4.59 -29.73 26.28
CA ALA A 15 -4.65 -29.66 24.83
C ALA A 15 -5.28 -28.32 24.36
N ILE A 16 -6.34 -27.88 24.99
CA ILE A 16 -7.02 -26.60 24.68
C ILE A 16 -6.06 -25.43 24.92
N ILE A 17 -5.34 -25.43 26.05
CA ILE A 17 -4.35 -24.40 26.38
C ILE A 17 -3.22 -24.40 25.36
N PHE A 18 -2.73 -25.57 24.96
CA PHE A 18 -1.67 -25.71 23.96
C PHE A 18 -2.10 -25.13 22.60
N PHE A 19 -3.31 -25.44 22.14
CA PHE A 19 -3.87 -24.87 20.92
C PHE A 19 -4.04 -23.35 21.02
N ALA A 20 -4.50 -22.85 22.16
CA ALA A 20 -4.64 -21.40 22.39
C ALA A 20 -3.29 -20.69 22.30
N ILE A 21 -2.21 -21.28 22.85
CA ILE A 21 -0.86 -20.73 22.77
C ILE A 21 -0.37 -20.71 21.32
N ILE A 22 -0.63 -21.76 20.54
CA ILE A 22 -0.25 -21.80 19.12
C ILE A 22 -0.97 -20.71 18.34
N ILE A 23 -2.28 -20.53 18.55
CA ILE A 23 -3.07 -19.49 17.89
C ILE A 23 -2.54 -18.11 18.22
N VAL A 24 -2.23 -17.84 19.49
CA VAL A 24 -1.65 -16.56 19.92
C VAL A 24 -0.28 -16.35 19.29
N ALA A 25 0.56 -17.37 19.23
CA ALA A 25 1.88 -17.28 18.60
C ALA A 25 1.78 -16.97 17.10
N VAL A 26 0.86 -17.62 16.39
CA VAL A 26 0.60 -17.35 14.97
C VAL A 26 0.10 -15.92 14.76
N LEU A 27 -0.83 -15.45 15.60
CA LEU A 27 -1.32 -14.08 15.54
C LEU A 27 -0.22 -13.06 15.82
N LEU A 28 0.65 -13.31 16.80
CA LEU A 28 1.78 -12.43 17.10
C LEU A 28 2.79 -12.40 15.94
N CYS A 29 3.07 -13.53 15.31
CA CYS A 29 3.92 -13.57 14.12
C CYS A 29 3.30 -12.81 12.96
N TYR A 30 2.00 -12.96 12.76
CA TYR A 30 1.25 -12.22 11.75
C TYR A 30 1.31 -10.71 12.00
N PHE A 31 1.07 -10.27 13.22
CA PHE A 31 1.18 -8.87 13.61
C PHE A 31 2.59 -8.32 13.46
N ARG A 32 3.61 -9.11 13.80
CA ARG A 32 5.01 -8.71 13.59
C ARG A 32 5.33 -8.50 12.13
N VAL A 33 4.87 -9.38 11.24
CA VAL A 33 5.06 -9.24 9.79
C VAL A 33 4.39 -7.97 9.30
N PHE A 34 3.18 -7.65 9.79
CA PHE A 34 2.48 -6.41 9.42
C PHE A 34 3.16 -5.16 9.99
N ASN A 35 3.64 -5.21 11.24
CA ASN A 35 4.31 -4.08 11.88
C ASN A 35 5.73 -3.84 11.38
N ASP A 36 6.32 -4.78 10.64
CA ASP A 36 7.66 -4.62 10.06
C ASP A 36 7.69 -3.69 8.86
N TYR A 37 6.56 -3.38 8.26
CA TYR A 37 6.51 -2.43 7.15
C TYR A 37 6.73 -1.01 7.66
N ARG A 38 7.54 -0.24 6.93
CA ARG A 38 7.82 1.15 7.25
C ARG A 38 6.57 2.02 7.23
N TYR A 39 5.69 1.78 6.26
CA TYR A 39 4.45 2.52 6.11
C TYR A 39 3.30 1.77 6.76
N SER A 40 2.37 2.50 7.37
CA SER A 40 1.16 1.94 7.96
C SER A 40 0.29 1.26 6.89
N GLU A 41 -0.63 0.42 7.31
CA GLU A 41 -1.59 -0.22 6.40
C GLU A 41 -2.39 0.82 5.61
N SER A 42 -2.83 1.89 6.27
CA SER A 42 -3.55 3.00 5.64
C SER A 42 -2.69 3.68 4.56
N ASP A 43 -1.44 4.01 4.89
CA ASP A 43 -0.50 4.62 3.94
C ASP A 43 -0.21 3.69 2.77
N ARG A 44 -0.04 2.41 3.02
CA ARG A 44 0.20 1.41 1.97
C ARG A 44 -0.97 1.28 1.01
N LYS A 45 -2.21 1.39 1.49
CA LYS A 45 -3.41 1.42 0.64
C LYS A 45 -3.41 2.64 -0.28
N MET A 46 -3.03 3.80 0.24
CA MET A 46 -2.92 5.02 -0.56
C MET A 46 -1.83 4.89 -1.63
N ILE A 47 -0.67 4.35 -1.27
CA ILE A 47 0.43 4.09 -2.22
C ILE A 47 -0.03 3.11 -3.31
N GLY A 48 -0.73 2.04 -2.94
CA GLY A 48 -1.30 1.09 -3.89
C GLY A 48 -2.31 1.73 -4.84
N SER A 49 -3.11 2.66 -4.35
CA SER A 49 -4.04 3.43 -5.18
C SER A 49 -3.30 4.33 -6.16
N ALA A 50 -2.21 4.96 -5.73
CA ALA A 50 -1.37 5.78 -6.62
C ALA A 50 -0.77 4.94 -7.74
N ILE A 51 -0.25 3.74 -7.44
CA ILE A 51 0.28 2.81 -8.45
C ILE A 51 -0.80 2.45 -9.46
N LYS A 52 -2.01 2.14 -9.00
CA LYS A 52 -3.13 1.79 -9.87
C LYS A 52 -3.50 2.93 -10.81
N ILE A 53 -3.54 4.15 -10.31
CA ILE A 53 -3.82 5.34 -11.14
C ILE A 53 -2.77 5.48 -12.24
N ILE A 54 -1.50 5.32 -11.91
CA ILE A 54 -0.41 5.39 -12.89
C ILE A 54 -0.50 4.26 -13.91
N ASP A 55 -0.76 3.02 -13.46
CA ASP A 55 -0.90 1.87 -14.35
C ASP A 55 -2.08 2.04 -15.31
N ASP A 56 -3.22 2.51 -14.82
CA ASP A 56 -4.41 2.77 -15.65
C ASP A 56 -4.16 3.91 -16.65
N PHE A 57 -3.39 4.90 -16.29
CA PHE A 57 -2.96 5.94 -17.21
C PHE A 57 -2.01 5.39 -18.29
N GLU A 58 -1.01 4.60 -17.89
CA GLU A 58 -0.04 4.04 -18.84
C GLU A 58 -0.65 3.05 -19.84
N ASN A 59 -1.64 2.28 -19.41
CA ASN A 59 -2.32 1.33 -20.27
C ASN A 59 -3.48 1.94 -21.10
N GLY A 60 -3.73 3.22 -20.96
CA GLY A 60 -4.74 3.94 -21.70
C GLY A 60 -6.17 3.86 -21.14
N THR A 61 -6.36 3.23 -19.99
CA THR A 61 -7.67 3.15 -19.32
C THR A 61 -8.12 4.51 -18.78
N LEU A 62 -7.18 5.33 -18.34
CA LEU A 62 -7.42 6.69 -17.88
C LEU A 62 -6.70 7.69 -18.78
N SER A 63 -7.37 8.81 -19.11
CA SER A 63 -6.71 9.96 -19.72
C SER A 63 -5.82 10.64 -18.69
N ALA A 64 -4.89 11.48 -19.14
CA ALA A 64 -4.04 12.28 -18.26
C ALA A 64 -4.87 13.15 -17.31
N LYS A 65 -5.95 13.74 -17.81
CA LYS A 65 -6.86 14.58 -17.02
C LYS A 65 -7.58 13.77 -15.94
N GLU A 66 -8.09 12.58 -16.29
CA GLU A 66 -8.76 11.70 -15.33
C GLU A 66 -7.79 11.20 -14.27
N ALA A 67 -6.60 10.78 -14.68
CA ALA A 67 -5.55 10.33 -13.77
C ALA A 67 -5.10 11.45 -12.82
N SER A 68 -4.92 12.67 -13.34
CA SER A 68 -4.58 13.84 -12.55
C SER A 68 -5.64 14.16 -11.50
N THR A 69 -6.92 14.11 -11.88
CA THR A 69 -8.04 14.32 -10.95
C THR A 69 -8.07 13.29 -9.84
N LYS A 70 -7.88 12.02 -10.18
CA LYS A 70 -7.83 10.93 -9.18
C LYS A 70 -6.62 11.09 -8.25
N MET A 71 -5.48 11.51 -8.77
CA MET A 71 -4.30 11.74 -7.97
C MET A 71 -4.47 12.95 -7.03
N GLU A 72 -5.17 14.00 -7.49
CA GLU A 72 -5.54 15.14 -6.65
C GLU A 72 -6.40 14.70 -5.46
N ASN A 73 -7.41 13.88 -5.71
CA ASN A 73 -8.26 13.32 -4.66
C ASN A 73 -7.43 12.50 -3.67
N LEU A 74 -6.48 11.72 -4.15
CA LEU A 74 -5.58 10.94 -3.31
C LEU A 74 -4.64 11.83 -2.49
N THR A 75 -4.14 12.91 -3.07
CA THR A 75 -3.35 13.94 -2.38
C THR A 75 -4.13 14.53 -1.21
N ASN A 76 -5.38 14.93 -1.46
CA ASN A 76 -6.25 15.49 -0.43
C ASN A 76 -6.53 14.48 0.69
N LEU A 77 -6.74 13.23 0.33
CA LEU A 77 -6.93 12.15 1.30
C LEU A 77 -5.67 11.96 2.16
N ALA A 78 -4.51 11.96 1.54
CA ALA A 78 -3.22 11.82 2.23
C ALA A 78 -2.95 12.98 3.19
N GLU A 79 -3.29 14.21 2.82
CA GLU A 79 -3.17 15.36 3.71
C GLU A 79 -3.97 15.19 5.00
N LYS A 80 -5.14 14.57 4.91
CA LYS A 80 -6.05 14.38 6.04
C LYS A 80 -5.75 13.13 6.86
N GLN A 81 -5.36 12.03 6.21
CA GLN A 81 -5.37 10.70 6.82
C GLN A 81 -4.02 9.98 6.81
N ALA A 82 -3.05 10.41 6.02
CA ALA A 82 -1.76 9.74 5.96
C ALA A 82 -0.99 9.91 7.28
N ASP A 83 -0.39 8.83 7.74
CA ASP A 83 0.52 8.86 8.89
C ASP A 83 1.85 9.50 8.50
N ASP A 84 2.34 9.20 7.31
CA ASP A 84 3.48 9.89 6.71
C ASP A 84 3.00 11.09 5.90
N LYS A 85 3.24 12.29 6.40
CA LYS A 85 2.79 13.53 5.76
C LYS A 85 3.52 13.85 4.47
N THR A 86 4.64 13.20 4.19
CA THR A 86 5.35 13.39 2.92
C THR A 86 4.63 12.75 1.74
N LEU A 87 3.70 11.82 1.99
CA LEU A 87 2.92 11.17 0.93
C LEU A 87 2.09 12.17 0.14
N SER A 88 1.46 13.13 0.78
CA SER A 88 0.68 14.16 0.08
C SER A 88 1.52 14.96 -0.91
N ALA A 89 2.72 15.34 -0.52
CA ALA A 89 3.66 16.03 -1.40
C ALA A 89 4.09 15.16 -2.58
N THR A 90 4.35 13.89 -2.34
CA THR A 90 4.74 12.94 -3.38
C THR A 90 3.59 12.71 -4.38
N PHE A 91 2.37 12.52 -3.90
CA PHE A 91 1.19 12.37 -4.75
C PHE A 91 0.92 13.64 -5.55
N SER A 92 1.09 14.81 -4.95
CA SER A 92 0.96 16.11 -5.64
C SER A 92 1.97 16.25 -6.77
N SER A 93 3.20 15.79 -6.58
CA SER A 93 4.24 15.78 -7.61
C SER A 93 3.81 14.93 -8.82
N VAL A 94 3.23 13.76 -8.58
CA VAL A 94 2.72 12.89 -9.64
C VAL A 94 1.52 13.55 -10.35
N GLU A 95 0.62 14.17 -9.62
CA GLU A 95 -0.51 14.92 -10.16
C GLU A 95 -0.06 15.99 -11.14
N ILE A 96 0.93 16.78 -10.76
CA ILE A 96 1.49 17.84 -11.61
C ILE A 96 2.09 17.23 -12.87
N SER A 97 2.85 16.15 -12.75
CA SER A 97 3.45 15.45 -13.89
C SER A 97 2.40 14.92 -14.86
N LEU A 98 1.30 14.37 -14.36
CA LEU A 98 0.17 13.91 -15.16
C LEU A 98 -0.50 15.08 -15.90
N SER A 99 -0.74 16.18 -15.23
CA SER A 99 -1.32 17.38 -15.83
C SER A 99 -0.45 17.94 -16.95
N LEU A 100 0.85 18.00 -16.72
CA LEU A 100 1.80 18.55 -17.69
C LEU A 100 2.02 17.62 -18.88
N SER A 101 1.86 16.32 -18.71
CA SER A 101 2.00 15.35 -19.81
C SER A 101 0.96 15.53 -20.91
N ASP A 102 -0.20 16.12 -20.59
CA ASP A 102 -1.29 16.37 -21.54
C ASP A 102 -1.33 17.83 -22.00
N ASN A 103 -0.45 18.68 -21.53
CA ASN A 103 -0.47 20.09 -21.88
C ASN A 103 0.04 20.32 -23.32
N LYS A 104 -0.80 20.88 -24.17
CA LYS A 104 -0.48 21.17 -25.59
C LYS A 104 0.63 22.20 -25.78
N ILE A 105 0.89 23.01 -24.75
CA ILE A 105 1.91 24.07 -24.79
C ILE A 105 3.31 23.51 -24.49
N VAL A 106 3.38 22.33 -23.84
CA VAL A 106 4.64 21.68 -23.46
C VAL A 106 5.24 20.99 -24.69
N SER A 107 6.54 21.16 -24.91
CA SER A 107 7.27 20.52 -26.00
C SER A 107 7.25 18.99 -25.88
N GLN A 108 7.46 18.29 -27.01
CA GLN A 108 7.51 16.83 -27.03
C GLN A 108 8.63 16.27 -26.13
N ASP A 109 9.77 16.94 -26.06
CA ASP A 109 10.88 16.54 -25.19
C ASP A 109 10.52 16.66 -23.72
N SER A 110 9.82 17.73 -23.34
CA SER A 110 9.33 17.93 -21.98
C SER A 110 8.26 16.89 -21.60
N LYS A 111 7.41 16.51 -22.55
CA LYS A 111 6.43 15.42 -22.33
C LYS A 111 7.10 14.09 -22.02
N SER A 112 8.17 13.76 -22.75
CA SER A 112 8.97 12.55 -22.49
C SER A 112 9.58 12.55 -21.10
N GLU A 113 10.05 13.71 -20.62
CA GLU A 113 10.55 13.85 -19.25
C GLU A 113 9.46 13.64 -18.21
N TRP A 114 8.28 14.22 -18.42
CA TRP A 114 7.16 14.04 -17.48
C TRP A 114 6.69 12.59 -17.41
N LEU A 115 6.62 11.91 -18.55
CA LEU A 115 6.28 10.48 -18.60
C LEU A 115 7.33 9.62 -17.89
N LYS A 116 8.60 9.92 -18.08
CA LYS A 116 9.71 9.26 -17.38
C LYS A 116 9.59 9.47 -15.87
N ASN A 117 9.29 10.69 -15.45
CA ASN A 117 9.11 11.04 -14.03
C ASN A 117 7.96 10.25 -13.40
N ILE A 118 6.84 10.10 -14.09
CA ILE A 118 5.72 9.30 -13.65
C ILE A 118 6.13 7.83 -13.44
N LYS A 119 6.90 7.26 -14.35
CA LYS A 119 7.43 5.89 -14.22
C LYS A 119 8.36 5.74 -13.03
N GLU A 120 9.22 6.70 -12.79
CA GLU A 120 10.14 6.71 -11.65
C GLU A 120 9.36 6.75 -10.33
N HIS A 121 8.30 7.56 -10.25
CA HIS A 121 7.42 7.59 -9.09
C HIS A 121 6.73 6.24 -8.86
N ARG A 122 6.25 5.59 -9.93
CA ARG A 122 5.65 4.26 -9.82
C ARG A 122 6.63 3.25 -9.21
N GLU A 123 7.87 3.22 -9.69
CA GLU A 123 8.89 2.31 -9.17
C GLU A 123 9.24 2.65 -7.71
N SER A 124 9.29 3.93 -7.37
CA SER A 124 9.47 4.38 -6.00
C SER A 124 8.34 3.90 -5.09
N PHE A 125 7.09 4.04 -5.52
CA PHE A 125 5.92 3.55 -4.77
C PHE A 125 5.96 2.04 -4.56
N LYS A 126 6.36 1.27 -5.57
CA LYS A 126 6.53 -0.17 -5.43
C LYS A 126 7.57 -0.55 -4.39
N LYS A 127 8.68 0.18 -4.33
CA LYS A 127 9.70 0.00 -3.29
C LYS A 127 9.14 0.33 -1.91
N MET A 128 8.39 1.43 -1.78
CA MET A 128 7.79 1.85 -0.52
C MET A 128 6.87 0.77 0.05
N LEU A 129 6.09 0.08 -0.79
CA LEU A 129 5.21 -1.00 -0.35
C LEU A 129 5.98 -2.19 0.24
N LYS A 130 7.21 -2.41 -0.18
CA LYS A 130 8.06 -3.51 0.28
C LYS A 130 9.02 -3.09 1.39
N GLU A 131 9.16 -1.79 1.64
CA GLU A 131 10.11 -1.26 2.60
C GLU A 131 9.73 -1.65 4.01
N LYS A 132 10.69 -2.23 4.73
CA LYS A 132 10.56 -2.65 6.13
C LYS A 132 11.37 -1.73 7.03
N LYS A 133 10.94 -1.69 8.28
CA LYS A 133 11.66 -0.94 9.31
C LYS A 133 13.06 -1.51 9.54
#